data_b5f7c6f4ffa93dd3b00499d78d10de4b
#
_entry.id   b5f7c6f4ffa93dd3b00499d78d10de4b
#
_cell.length_a   1.000
_cell.length_b   1.000
_cell.length_c   1.000
_cell.angle_alpha   90.00
_cell.angle_beta   90.00
_cell.angle_gamma   90.00
#
_symmetry.space_group_name_H-M   'P 1'
#
loop_
_entity.id
_entity.type
_entity.pdbx_description
1 polymer ?
#
loop_
_entity_poly.entity_id
_entity_poly.type
_entity_poly.pdbx_seq_one_letter_code
_entity_poly.pdbx_strand_id
1 'polypeptide(L)'
;MVKPVLLLVGAIPIIFALLLIIPLTNPEIPKTAIDPNDQVEIEFTKHHLTKVSFGITERLGAEQTEILVIKNNGDMQYTLTNEGISVTENVSKVDSEKRMRLIAMIKETGFMAIPFDSFIITDEINEFVKFGVKITYNEKINQLFWPEQNATEQLIPPIITQVEIELEDILNSIRE
;
A
#
# COMPACT_ATOMS: atom_id res chain seq x y z
N MET A 1 -41.57 19.83 -27.61
CA MET A 1 -40.18 20.29 -27.82
C MET A 1 -39.70 20.95 -26.54
N VAL A 2 -38.70 20.38 -25.86
CA VAL A 2 -38.10 20.96 -24.65
C VAL A 2 -37.31 22.20 -25.08
N LYS A 3 -37.59 23.34 -24.49
CA LYS A 3 -36.84 24.58 -24.81
C LYS A 3 -35.37 24.41 -24.38
N PRO A 4 -34.39 24.70 -25.26
CA PRO A 4 -32.95 24.49 -24.95
C PRO A 4 -32.48 25.23 -23.69
N VAL A 5 -33.13 26.34 -23.34
CA VAL A 5 -32.90 27.09 -22.11
C VAL A 5 -33.21 26.27 -20.85
N LEU A 6 -34.25 25.43 -20.88
CA LEU A 6 -34.64 24.59 -19.73
C LEU A 6 -33.63 23.46 -19.50
N LEU A 7 -33.05 22.92 -20.58
CA LEU A 7 -31.98 21.94 -20.54
C LEU A 7 -30.72 22.54 -19.95
N LEU A 8 -30.38 23.78 -20.30
CA LEU A 8 -29.18 24.49 -19.82
C LEU A 8 -29.29 24.81 -18.32
N VAL A 9 -30.48 25.28 -17.86
CA VAL A 9 -30.75 25.55 -16.44
C VAL A 9 -30.66 24.26 -15.58
N GLY A 10 -31.12 23.11 -16.13
CA GLY A 10 -31.03 21.83 -15.45
C GLY A 10 -29.61 21.25 -15.42
N ALA A 11 -28.77 21.54 -16.41
CA ALA A 11 -27.40 21.03 -16.48
C ALA A 11 -26.43 21.74 -15.51
N ILE A 12 -26.65 23.03 -15.24
CA ILE A 12 -25.79 23.82 -14.36
C ILE A 12 -25.64 23.22 -12.94
N PRO A 13 -26.71 22.87 -12.21
CA PRO A 13 -26.58 22.29 -10.88
C PRO A 13 -25.91 20.91 -10.91
N ILE A 14 -26.10 20.14 -11.97
CA ILE A 14 -25.46 18.80 -12.12
C ILE A 14 -23.95 18.98 -12.32
N ILE A 15 -23.53 19.91 -13.18
CA ILE A 15 -22.12 20.20 -13.39
C ILE A 15 -21.48 20.74 -12.10
N PHE A 16 -22.17 21.60 -11.36
CA PHE A 16 -21.69 22.10 -10.08
C PHE A 16 -21.56 20.98 -9.04
N ALA A 17 -22.54 20.08 -8.97
CA ALA A 17 -22.48 18.91 -8.09
C ALA A 17 -21.30 18.00 -8.45
N LEU A 18 -21.05 17.74 -9.73
CA LEU A 18 -19.91 16.94 -10.20
C LEU A 18 -18.58 17.61 -9.87
N LEU A 19 -18.45 18.93 -10.04
CA LEU A 19 -17.23 19.68 -9.69
C LEU A 19 -16.93 19.66 -8.17
N LEU A 20 -17.96 19.54 -7.33
CA LEU A 20 -17.79 19.39 -5.88
C LEU A 20 -17.48 17.95 -5.46
N ILE A 21 -18.02 16.97 -6.19
CA ILE A 21 -17.85 15.54 -5.85
C ILE A 21 -16.48 15.03 -6.30
N ILE A 22 -15.94 15.47 -7.45
CA ILE A 22 -14.64 15.01 -7.97
C ILE A 22 -13.49 15.19 -6.97
N PRO A 23 -13.27 16.36 -6.34
CA PRO A 23 -12.20 16.52 -5.35
C PRO A 23 -12.46 15.78 -4.03
N LEU A 24 -13.73 15.43 -3.72
CA LEU A 24 -14.09 14.63 -2.55
C LEU A 24 -13.81 13.13 -2.77
N THR A 25 -13.90 12.66 -4.03
CA THR A 25 -13.63 11.25 -4.37
C THR A 25 -12.14 10.99 -4.64
N ASN A 26 -11.38 12.02 -5.03
CA ASN A 26 -9.93 11.95 -5.21
C ASN A 26 -9.27 13.11 -4.44
N PRO A 27 -9.10 13.00 -3.13
CA PRO A 27 -8.39 14.02 -2.37
C PRO A 27 -6.92 14.06 -2.86
N GLU A 28 -6.55 15.15 -3.52
CA GLU A 28 -5.13 15.41 -3.81
C GLU A 28 -4.41 15.68 -2.49
N ILE A 29 -3.51 14.77 -2.12
CA ILE A 29 -2.67 14.95 -0.93
C ILE A 29 -1.70 16.11 -1.25
N PRO A 30 -1.69 17.19 -0.46
CA PRO A 30 -0.85 18.34 -0.72
C PRO A 30 0.63 17.95 -0.73
N LYS A 31 1.34 18.20 -1.82
CA LYS A 31 2.81 17.96 -1.93
C LYS A 31 3.61 18.80 -0.92
N THR A 32 3.00 19.83 -0.33
CA THR A 32 3.57 20.69 0.71
C THR A 32 3.75 20.01 2.07
N ALA A 33 3.21 18.80 2.25
CA ALA A 33 3.38 18.01 3.47
C ALA A 33 4.80 17.46 3.66
N ILE A 34 5.64 17.48 2.61
CA ILE A 34 6.99 16.90 2.65
C ILE A 34 8.00 17.99 2.98
N ASP A 35 8.70 17.84 4.12
CA ASP A 35 9.87 18.65 4.44
C ASP A 35 11.08 18.04 3.70
N PRO A 36 11.94 18.86 3.04
CA PRO A 36 13.17 18.39 2.41
C PRO A 36 14.12 17.65 3.36
N ASN A 37 14.02 17.89 4.66
CA ASN A 37 14.81 17.22 5.68
C ASN A 37 14.20 15.90 6.17
N ASP A 38 13.00 15.54 5.74
CA ASP A 38 12.37 14.30 6.14
C ASP A 38 13.19 13.09 5.66
N GLN A 39 13.59 12.26 6.61
CA GLN A 39 14.25 10.99 6.34
C GLN A 39 13.20 9.88 6.40
N VAL A 40 12.90 9.31 5.24
CA VAL A 40 11.91 8.24 5.12
C VAL A 40 12.51 7.05 4.41
N GLU A 41 12.52 5.90 5.09
CA GLU A 41 12.84 4.60 4.52
C GLU A 41 11.62 3.70 4.66
N ILE A 42 11.27 2.98 3.59
CA ILE A 42 10.11 2.10 3.52
C ILE A 42 10.58 0.73 3.10
N GLU A 43 10.24 -0.29 3.90
CA GLU A 43 10.41 -1.69 3.58
C GLU A 43 9.04 -2.31 3.43
N PHE A 44 8.74 -2.79 2.23
CA PHE A 44 7.50 -3.48 1.89
C PHE A 44 7.80 -4.95 1.66
N THR A 45 7.05 -5.81 2.32
CA THR A 45 7.23 -7.25 2.26
C THR A 45 5.93 -7.90 1.83
N LYS A 46 6.03 -8.87 0.91
CA LYS A 46 4.92 -9.68 0.43
C LYS A 46 5.28 -11.16 0.57
N HIS A 47 4.56 -11.88 1.41
CA HIS A 47 4.76 -13.31 1.65
C HIS A 47 3.61 -14.10 1.04
N HIS A 48 3.91 -15.01 0.14
CA HIS A 48 2.97 -16.05 -0.27
C HIS A 48 3.10 -17.20 0.72
N LEU A 49 2.08 -17.36 1.56
CA LEU A 49 2.06 -18.31 2.67
C LEU A 49 1.14 -19.47 2.35
N THR A 50 1.61 -20.67 2.70
CA THR A 50 0.82 -21.90 2.62
C THR A 50 0.81 -22.59 3.98
N LYS A 51 -0.36 -23.07 4.41
CA LYS A 51 -0.47 -23.91 5.61
C LYS A 51 0.06 -25.29 5.29
N VAL A 52 1.09 -25.71 6.00
CA VAL A 52 1.68 -27.04 5.89
C VAL A 52 1.35 -27.82 7.16
N SER A 53 0.63 -28.92 6.99
CA SER A 53 0.24 -29.81 8.10
C SER A 53 1.32 -30.84 8.34
N PHE A 54 1.83 -30.87 9.57
CA PHE A 54 2.74 -31.92 10.05
C PHE A 54 2.03 -32.74 11.14
N GLY A 55 1.22 -33.69 10.73
CA GLY A 55 0.42 -34.50 11.66
C GLY A 55 -0.65 -33.67 12.35
N ILE A 56 -0.52 -33.46 13.67
CA ILE A 56 -1.48 -32.66 14.47
C ILE A 56 -1.11 -31.16 14.56
N THR A 57 -0.01 -30.73 13.97
CA THR A 57 0.45 -29.34 13.99
C THR A 57 0.42 -28.75 12.61
N GLU A 58 -0.11 -27.53 12.52
CA GLU A 58 -0.06 -26.72 11.29
C GLU A 58 0.99 -25.63 11.44
N ARG A 59 1.71 -25.34 10.38
CA ARG A 59 2.67 -24.24 10.29
C ARG A 59 2.46 -23.48 9.00
N LEU A 60 2.72 -22.18 9.03
CA LEU A 60 2.79 -21.37 7.83
C LEU A 60 4.19 -21.48 7.23
N GLY A 61 4.24 -21.92 5.98
CA GLY A 61 5.44 -21.89 5.15
C GLY A 61 5.37 -20.75 4.16
N ALA A 62 6.45 -20.01 3.98
CA ALA A 62 6.56 -19.03 2.91
C ALA A 62 7.15 -19.72 1.67
N GLU A 63 6.36 -19.87 0.63
CA GLU A 63 6.83 -20.38 -0.66
C GLU A 63 7.64 -19.31 -1.39
N GLN A 64 7.12 -18.10 -1.39
CA GLN A 64 7.76 -16.95 -2.01
C GLN A 64 7.69 -15.74 -1.07
N THR A 65 8.78 -15.01 -1.01
CA THR A 65 8.85 -13.72 -0.30
C THR A 65 9.46 -12.66 -1.20
N GLU A 66 8.80 -11.54 -1.31
CA GLU A 66 9.27 -10.37 -2.01
C GLU A 66 9.48 -9.24 -1.03
N ILE A 67 10.61 -8.55 -1.13
CA ILE A 67 10.95 -7.41 -0.27
C ILE A 67 11.40 -6.27 -1.17
N LEU A 68 10.70 -5.14 -1.06
CA LEU A 68 11.08 -3.87 -1.68
C LEU A 68 11.53 -2.92 -0.59
N VAL A 69 12.75 -2.42 -0.69
CA VAL A 69 13.28 -1.37 0.19
C VAL A 69 13.43 -0.09 -0.62
N ILE A 70 12.77 0.97 -0.21
CA ILE A 70 12.91 2.32 -0.76
C ILE A 70 13.68 3.15 0.25
N LYS A 71 14.91 3.49 -0.08
CA LYS A 71 15.81 4.25 0.81
C LYS A 71 15.45 5.74 0.81
N ASN A 72 15.96 6.46 1.79
CA ASN A 72 15.74 7.90 1.92
C ASN A 72 16.13 8.70 0.67
N ASN A 73 17.16 8.31 -0.05
CA ASN A 73 17.61 8.96 -1.30
C ASN A 73 16.80 8.54 -2.55
N GLY A 74 15.80 7.68 -2.37
CA GLY A 74 14.96 7.14 -3.44
C GLY A 74 15.53 5.90 -4.13
N ASP A 75 16.73 5.44 -3.78
CA ASP A 75 17.26 4.18 -4.33
C ASP A 75 16.39 3.01 -3.88
N MET A 76 16.12 2.10 -4.80
CA MET A 76 15.34 0.91 -4.54
C MET A 76 16.22 -0.35 -4.52
N GLN A 77 15.88 -1.25 -3.63
CA GLN A 77 16.44 -2.59 -3.58
C GLN A 77 15.30 -3.61 -3.55
N TYR A 78 15.33 -4.54 -4.48
CA TYR A 78 14.34 -5.60 -4.57
C TYR A 78 14.98 -6.95 -4.27
N THR A 79 14.35 -7.73 -3.41
CA THR A 79 14.79 -9.10 -3.08
C THR A 79 13.64 -10.06 -3.29
N LEU A 80 13.86 -11.06 -4.11
CA LEU A 80 12.96 -12.18 -4.31
C LEU A 80 13.57 -13.41 -3.65
N THR A 81 12.83 -14.03 -2.74
CA THR A 81 13.18 -15.33 -2.17
C THR A 81 12.15 -16.34 -2.63
N ASN A 82 12.60 -17.39 -3.27
CA ASN A 82 11.76 -18.49 -3.73
C ASN A 82 12.40 -19.82 -3.26
N GLU A 83 11.61 -20.67 -2.59
CA GLU A 83 12.07 -21.94 -2.03
C GLU A 83 13.39 -21.84 -1.22
N GLY A 84 13.56 -20.74 -0.50
CA GLY A 84 14.73 -20.47 0.33
C GLY A 84 15.96 -19.90 -0.41
N ILE A 85 15.88 -19.72 -1.74
CA ILE A 85 16.93 -19.07 -2.53
C ILE A 85 16.58 -17.59 -2.70
N SER A 86 17.45 -16.71 -2.22
CA SER A 86 17.27 -15.26 -2.30
C SER A 86 18.12 -14.67 -3.41
N VAL A 87 17.50 -13.87 -4.26
CA VAL A 87 18.15 -13.02 -5.27
C VAL A 87 17.83 -11.57 -4.94
N THR A 88 18.86 -10.77 -4.80
CA THR A 88 18.71 -9.34 -4.52
C THR A 88 19.25 -8.53 -5.68
N GLU A 89 18.46 -7.58 -6.14
CA GLU A 89 18.81 -6.67 -7.22
C GLU A 89 18.71 -5.23 -6.73
N ASN A 90 19.70 -4.41 -7.08
CA ASN A 90 19.58 -2.97 -6.95
C ASN A 90 18.89 -2.44 -8.20
N VAL A 91 17.73 -1.83 -7.99
CA VAL A 91 16.90 -1.30 -9.05
C VAL A 91 17.18 0.20 -9.19
N SER A 92 16.71 0.78 -10.28
CA SER A 92 16.72 2.24 -10.48
C SER A 92 15.99 2.95 -9.33
N LYS A 93 16.16 4.27 -9.27
CA LYS A 93 15.43 5.10 -8.28
C LYS A 93 13.93 5.07 -8.56
N VAL A 94 13.17 5.09 -7.47
CA VAL A 94 11.73 5.34 -7.55
C VAL A 94 11.48 6.70 -8.19
N ASP A 95 10.43 6.80 -9.00
CA ASP A 95 9.98 8.07 -9.54
C ASP A 95 9.72 9.08 -8.42
N SER A 96 10.22 10.30 -8.58
CA SER A 96 10.16 11.32 -7.53
C SER A 96 8.73 11.70 -7.17
N GLU A 97 7.82 11.68 -8.14
CA GLU A 97 6.41 12.02 -7.91
C GLU A 97 5.69 10.90 -7.14
N LYS A 98 5.89 9.65 -7.54
CA LYS A 98 5.37 8.47 -6.82
C LYS A 98 5.91 8.44 -5.38
N ARG A 99 7.21 8.68 -5.20
CA ARG A 99 7.83 8.73 -3.87
C ARG A 99 7.22 9.84 -2.98
N MET A 100 7.09 11.05 -3.51
CA MET A 100 6.50 12.18 -2.78
C MET A 100 5.06 11.88 -2.39
N ARG A 101 4.27 11.32 -3.32
CA ARG A 101 2.88 10.95 -3.05
C ARG A 101 2.78 9.91 -1.93
N LEU A 102 3.61 8.86 -1.95
CA LEU A 102 3.64 7.84 -0.92
C LEU A 102 4.03 8.41 0.45
N ILE A 103 5.06 9.25 0.52
CA ILE A 103 5.49 9.91 1.77
C ILE A 103 4.39 10.84 2.31
N ALA A 104 3.78 11.65 1.45
CA ALA A 104 2.69 12.53 1.84
C ALA A 104 1.49 11.73 2.38
N MET A 105 1.14 10.63 1.72
CA MET A 105 0.09 9.73 2.20
C MET A 105 0.42 9.18 3.60
N ILE A 106 1.61 8.65 3.83
CA ILE A 106 2.04 8.12 5.13
C ILE A 106 1.96 9.20 6.23
N LYS A 107 2.35 10.43 5.93
CA LYS A 107 2.35 11.54 6.90
C LYS A 107 0.95 12.07 7.22
N GLU A 108 0.15 12.36 6.19
CA GLU A 108 -1.10 13.10 6.33
C GLU A 108 -2.29 12.23 6.75
N THR A 109 -2.23 10.94 6.49
CA THR A 109 -3.35 10.03 6.77
C THR A 109 -3.31 9.38 8.14
N GLY A 110 -2.26 9.66 8.92
CA GLY A 110 -2.08 9.04 10.23
C GLY A 110 -1.64 7.57 10.17
N PHE A 111 -1.11 7.11 9.04
CA PHE A 111 -0.59 5.73 8.90
C PHE A 111 0.40 5.37 10.02
N MET A 112 1.27 6.31 10.41
CA MET A 112 2.23 6.12 11.51
C MET A 112 1.60 5.99 12.90
N ALA A 113 0.31 6.28 13.05
CA ALA A 113 -0.43 6.18 14.31
C ALA A 113 -1.29 4.90 14.38
N ILE A 114 -1.34 4.09 13.31
CA ILE A 114 -2.08 2.83 13.31
C ILE A 114 -1.39 1.90 14.31
N PRO A 115 -2.14 1.39 15.31
CA PRO A 115 -1.58 0.44 16.27
C PRO A 115 -1.22 -0.87 15.56
N PHE A 116 -0.23 -1.56 16.12
CA PHE A 116 0.11 -2.91 15.67
C PHE A 116 -1.02 -3.85 16.11
N ASP A 117 -1.90 -4.17 15.17
CA ASP A 117 -2.94 -5.16 15.36
C ASP A 117 -2.60 -6.42 14.57
N SER A 118 -2.85 -7.57 15.17
CA SER A 118 -2.75 -8.84 14.47
C SER A 118 -4.11 -9.21 13.88
N PHE A 119 -4.18 -9.29 12.56
CA PHE A 119 -5.36 -9.81 11.88
C PHE A 119 -5.47 -11.32 12.08
N ILE A 120 -6.69 -11.78 12.37
CA ILE A 120 -6.99 -13.21 12.54
C ILE A 120 -7.21 -13.80 11.15
N ILE A 121 -6.45 -14.83 10.82
CA ILE A 121 -6.61 -15.57 9.56
C ILE A 121 -7.75 -16.56 9.71
N THR A 122 -8.60 -16.65 8.71
CA THR A 122 -9.72 -17.61 8.66
C THR A 122 -9.18 -19.04 8.57
N ASP A 123 -9.71 -19.94 9.41
CA ASP A 123 -9.19 -21.32 9.52
C ASP A 123 -9.27 -22.11 8.21
N GLU A 124 -10.26 -21.84 7.38
CA GLU A 124 -10.51 -22.55 6.11
C GLU A 124 -9.52 -22.20 5.01
N ILE A 125 -8.71 -21.15 5.17
CA ILE A 125 -7.77 -20.68 4.16
C ILE A 125 -6.42 -21.37 4.32
N ASN A 126 -5.99 -22.06 3.26
CA ASN A 126 -4.73 -22.79 3.21
C ASN A 126 -3.61 -21.98 2.58
N GLU A 127 -3.93 -21.08 1.66
CA GLU A 127 -2.98 -20.25 0.92
C GLU A 127 -3.45 -18.81 0.93
N PHE A 128 -2.57 -17.88 1.26
CA PHE A 128 -2.88 -16.44 1.27
C PHE A 128 -1.61 -15.60 1.17
N VAL A 129 -1.80 -14.34 0.75
CA VAL A 129 -0.73 -13.36 0.77
C VAL A 129 -0.79 -12.57 2.08
N LYS A 130 0.38 -12.45 2.73
CA LYS A 130 0.59 -11.59 3.88
C LYS A 130 1.49 -10.44 3.51
N PHE A 131 1.01 -9.24 3.70
CA PHE A 131 1.75 -8.02 3.50
C PHE A 131 2.38 -7.52 4.79
N GLY A 132 3.48 -6.80 4.65
CA GLY A 132 4.13 -6.11 5.74
C GLY A 132 4.71 -4.79 5.26
N VAL A 133 4.53 -3.73 6.02
CA VAL A 133 5.20 -2.45 5.79
C VAL A 133 5.91 -2.02 7.06
N LYS A 134 7.20 -1.74 6.92
CA LYS A 134 7.99 -1.10 7.95
C LYS A 134 8.43 0.25 7.45
N ILE A 135 8.08 1.29 8.18
CA ILE A 135 8.42 2.68 7.86
C ILE A 135 9.32 3.22 8.94
N THR A 136 10.47 3.72 8.52
CA THR A 136 11.35 4.52 9.37
C THR A 136 11.20 5.98 8.95
N TYR A 137 10.63 6.80 9.81
CA TYR A 137 10.42 8.22 9.58
C TYR A 137 11.08 9.03 10.69
N ASN A 138 12.15 9.78 10.37
CA ASN A 138 12.90 10.60 11.31
C ASN A 138 13.19 9.82 12.62
N GLU A 139 13.81 8.64 12.51
CA GLU A 139 14.16 7.72 13.62
C GLU A 139 12.97 6.99 14.29
N LYS A 140 11.73 7.36 13.98
CA LYS A 140 10.54 6.64 14.44
C LYS A 140 10.26 5.47 13.50
N ILE A 141 10.03 4.30 14.08
CA ILE A 141 9.72 3.09 13.34
C ILE A 141 8.27 2.71 13.62
N ASN A 142 7.52 2.45 12.56
CA ASN A 142 6.24 1.76 12.62
C ASN A 142 6.29 0.55 11.70
N GLN A 143 5.69 -0.55 12.13
CA GLN A 143 5.64 -1.79 11.38
C GLN A 143 4.24 -2.39 11.50
N LEU A 144 3.63 -2.66 10.36
CA LEU A 144 2.30 -3.25 10.26
C LEU A 144 2.36 -4.51 9.40
N PHE A 145 1.54 -5.50 9.77
CA PHE A 145 1.32 -6.70 8.96
C PHE A 145 -0.16 -6.94 8.80
N TRP A 146 -0.59 -7.31 7.61
CA TRP A 146 -1.98 -7.65 7.31
C TRP A 146 -2.02 -8.75 6.24
N PRO A 147 -3.06 -9.60 6.21
CA PRO A 147 -3.30 -10.54 5.13
C PRO A 147 -4.05 -9.84 3.98
N GLU A 148 -4.16 -10.49 2.85
CA GLU A 148 -5.16 -10.12 1.86
C GLU A 148 -6.59 -10.22 2.44
N GLN A 149 -7.53 -9.39 1.92
CA GLN A 149 -8.86 -9.24 2.52
C GLN A 149 -9.68 -10.55 2.54
N ASN A 150 -9.46 -11.46 1.59
CA ASN A 150 -10.13 -12.75 1.51
C ASN A 150 -9.66 -13.74 2.61
N ALA A 151 -8.50 -13.49 3.20
CA ALA A 151 -7.91 -14.35 4.22
C ALA A 151 -8.33 -13.98 5.66
N THR A 152 -9.13 -12.92 5.83
CA THR A 152 -9.60 -12.46 7.13
C THR A 152 -11.02 -11.92 7.06
N GLU A 153 -11.80 -12.14 8.10
CA GLU A 153 -13.12 -11.53 8.27
C GLU A 153 -13.05 -10.08 8.79
N GLN A 154 -11.88 -9.69 9.30
CA GLN A 154 -11.67 -8.34 9.79
C GLN A 154 -11.52 -7.36 8.63
N LEU A 155 -12.15 -6.19 8.75
CA LEU A 155 -11.99 -5.14 7.76
C LEU A 155 -10.58 -4.54 7.84
N ILE A 156 -9.82 -4.63 6.75
CA ILE A 156 -8.54 -3.93 6.64
C ILE A 156 -8.83 -2.44 6.42
N PRO A 157 -8.28 -1.54 7.25
CA PRO A 157 -8.51 -0.11 7.10
C PRO A 157 -8.16 0.40 5.70
N PRO A 158 -9.01 1.23 5.06
CA PRO A 158 -8.78 1.71 3.69
C PRO A 158 -7.42 2.39 3.47
N ILE A 159 -6.88 3.03 4.50
CA ILE A 159 -5.55 3.67 4.41
C ILE A 159 -4.43 2.64 4.22
N ILE A 160 -4.52 1.46 4.85
CA ILE A 160 -3.56 0.37 4.66
C ILE A 160 -3.62 -0.10 3.21
N THR A 161 -4.83 -0.33 2.69
CA THR A 161 -5.03 -0.75 1.30
C THR A 161 -4.54 0.30 0.29
N GLN A 162 -4.70 1.59 0.57
CA GLN A 162 -4.17 2.64 -0.31
C GLN A 162 -2.64 2.65 -0.35
N VAL A 163 -1.98 2.51 0.80
CA VAL A 163 -0.50 2.42 0.87
C VAL A 163 -0.01 1.14 0.17
N GLU A 164 -0.72 0.02 0.35
CA GLU A 164 -0.45 -1.24 -0.34
C GLU A 164 -0.48 -1.06 -1.87
N ILE A 165 -1.56 -0.48 -2.41
CA ILE A 165 -1.72 -0.26 -3.86
C ILE A 165 -0.55 0.57 -4.44
N GLU A 166 -0.15 1.66 -3.76
CA GLU A 166 0.96 2.49 -4.22
C GLU A 166 2.30 1.73 -4.18
N LEU A 167 2.52 0.91 -3.16
CA LEU A 167 3.73 0.09 -3.04
C LEU A 167 3.75 -1.06 -4.07
N GLU A 168 2.61 -1.70 -4.32
CA GLU A 168 2.49 -2.70 -5.38
C GLU A 168 2.69 -2.11 -6.77
N ASP A 169 2.20 -0.90 -7.03
CA ASP A 169 2.43 -0.20 -8.31
C ASP A 169 3.92 0.09 -8.53
N ILE A 170 4.65 0.47 -7.49
CA ILE A 170 6.10 0.61 -7.55
C ILE A 170 6.77 -0.75 -7.80
N LEU A 171 6.36 -1.79 -7.07
CA LEU A 171 6.91 -3.14 -7.21
C LEU A 171 6.69 -3.70 -8.62
N ASN A 172 5.50 -3.52 -9.18
CA ASN A 172 5.16 -3.99 -10.52
C ASN A 172 5.98 -3.26 -11.59
N SER A 173 6.27 -1.98 -11.41
CA SER A 173 7.14 -1.21 -12.34
C SER A 173 8.60 -1.68 -12.37
N ILE A 174 9.03 -2.51 -11.42
CA ILE A 174 10.37 -3.12 -11.38
C ILE A 174 10.42 -4.42 -12.18
N ARG A 175 9.27 -5.11 -12.26
CA ARG A 175 9.16 -6.43 -12.88
C ARG A 175 8.98 -6.37 -14.42
N GLU A 176 8.61 -5.19 -14.95
CA GLU A 176 8.50 -4.90 -16.39
C GLU A 176 9.86 -4.58 -17.02
#